data_13da080660d7028adc59bfc85e9880a0
#
_entry.id   13da080660d7028adc59bfc85e9880a0
#
_cell.length_a   1.000
_cell.length_b   1.000
_cell.length_c   1.000
_cell.angle_alpha   90.00
_cell.angle_beta   90.00
_cell.angle_gamma   90.00
#
_symmetry.space_group_name_H-M   'P 1'
#
loop_
_entity.id
_entity.type
_entity.pdbx_description
1 polymer ?
#
loop_
_entity_poly.entity_id
_entity_poly.type
_entity_poly.pdbx_seq_one_letter_code
_entity_poly.pdbx_strand_id
1 'polypeptide(L)'
;QRQMCIRDRYNPILEAEVNDYYARTVRAMGTAKIAYNVWDNLKVSSVFTVDYSLTKDFFFQSPDGRDGATYQGRGRMQMTDRIRYTSQNNLTYSKTFGKHSVSAVTAFEVMKYDYEDLYAAKKTYGQDINTSLGNAADPIDADQKLQEDALMSYVASVNYSYDDKYYASFSFRRDGSSRLSPDTRWGNFWSLSASWRLSQERFMQPLKSVLSDLKLRASYGVNGNLPSSYYGYQSTYTTGAFYSGKPSPWESTLGNEELTWEKNYALNLGLDIGLFSRVNVSLDWYTRTTKDLLMSKQLNSISGFSSLLTNVGQMRNTGVELEVRSNNIKTKDFSWTTAFNLSHNKNKILKLADLPWFVDGRYVRKEGYPFNTIYLREYAGVDPETGSALYYDNQQDENGNYTKNKVTDPGQASPIPLKDITPTISGGFMNTFNYKFIDLSFNLSYSFGGYSYDNASYILQDDGYSVISNKSTEQRRRWQKPGDITDVPRFVYGNKKGGNYNSSRAIHSTDHIRLKSLILGLNAPKAWLQKLGIGNARIYFSGTNLLTWAAYDQYDPEMSGVVGFYTPPLKTYAFGLELKF
;
A
#
# COMPACT_ATOMS: atom_id res chain seq x y z
N GLN A 1 -43.02 16.58 -6.88
CA GLN A 1 -41.81 16.33 -6.07
C GLN A 1 -41.34 14.84 -6.10
N ARG A 2 -42.26 13.85 -6.16
CA ARG A 2 -41.90 12.42 -6.29
C ARG A 2 -41.26 12.06 -7.64
N GLN A 3 -41.65 12.73 -8.72
CA GLN A 3 -41.10 12.47 -10.06
C GLN A 3 -39.66 12.99 -10.23
N MET A 4 -39.27 14.08 -9.54
CA MET A 4 -37.89 14.60 -9.61
C MET A 4 -36.87 13.68 -8.93
N CYS A 5 -37.23 12.95 -7.87
CA CYS A 5 -36.32 12.05 -7.16
C CYS A 5 -36.07 10.72 -7.91
N ILE A 6 -36.94 10.34 -8.84
CA ILE A 6 -36.82 9.05 -9.57
C ILE A 6 -36.03 9.23 -10.89
N ARG A 7 -35.98 10.45 -11.44
CA ARG A 7 -35.45 10.70 -12.78
C ARG A 7 -33.93 10.83 -12.87
N ASP A 8 -33.24 11.07 -11.77
CA ASP A 8 -31.81 11.47 -11.80
C ASP A 8 -30.87 10.56 -11.03
N ARG A 9 -31.28 9.35 -10.64
CA ARG A 9 -30.43 8.46 -9.83
C ARG A 9 -30.33 7.07 -10.39
N TYR A 10 -29.11 6.53 -10.25
CA TYR A 10 -28.80 5.15 -10.53
C TYR A 10 -29.63 4.23 -9.64
N ASN A 11 -30.25 3.23 -10.24
CA ASN A 11 -30.71 2.08 -9.52
C ASN A 11 -29.57 1.04 -9.53
N PRO A 12 -28.82 0.86 -8.45
CA PRO A 12 -27.65 -0.03 -8.45
C PRO A 12 -28.05 -1.50 -8.70
N ILE A 13 -29.28 -1.90 -8.42
CA ILE A 13 -29.77 -3.24 -8.70
C ILE A 13 -29.95 -3.40 -10.21
N LEU A 14 -30.63 -2.47 -10.86
CA LEU A 14 -30.80 -2.47 -12.32
C LEU A 14 -29.44 -2.44 -13.02
N GLU A 15 -28.52 -1.56 -12.61
CA GLU A 15 -27.19 -1.47 -13.22
C GLU A 15 -26.41 -2.80 -13.09
N ALA A 16 -26.56 -3.48 -11.95
CA ALA A 16 -25.92 -4.78 -11.73
C ALA A 16 -26.57 -5.92 -12.55
N GLU A 17 -27.85 -5.79 -12.91
CA GLU A 17 -28.59 -6.77 -13.71
C GLU A 17 -28.37 -6.61 -15.21
N VAL A 18 -28.28 -5.35 -15.69
CA VAL A 18 -28.24 -5.05 -17.15
C VAL A 18 -26.82 -4.85 -17.68
N ASN A 19 -25.85 -4.50 -16.83
CA ASN A 19 -24.46 -4.33 -17.23
C ASN A 19 -23.68 -5.64 -17.05
N ASP A 20 -22.74 -5.90 -17.96
CA ASP A 20 -21.86 -7.05 -17.88
C ASP A 20 -20.40 -6.62 -17.74
N TYR A 21 -19.72 -7.20 -16.78
CA TYR A 21 -18.30 -6.99 -16.56
C TYR A 21 -17.62 -8.30 -16.16
N TYR A 22 -16.60 -8.67 -16.91
CA TYR A 22 -15.75 -9.79 -16.51
C TYR A 22 -14.28 -9.53 -16.88
N ALA A 23 -13.40 -10.05 -16.04
CA ALA A 23 -11.97 -10.14 -16.27
C ALA A 23 -11.56 -11.62 -16.32
N ARG A 24 -10.85 -12.02 -17.36
CA ARG A 24 -10.30 -13.36 -17.48
C ARG A 24 -8.79 -13.29 -17.64
N THR A 25 -8.07 -13.82 -16.66
CA THR A 25 -6.61 -13.88 -16.69
C THR A 25 -6.16 -15.32 -16.92
N VAL A 26 -5.28 -15.51 -17.90
CA VAL A 26 -4.50 -16.73 -18.07
C VAL A 26 -3.06 -16.41 -17.72
N ARG A 27 -2.48 -17.17 -16.79
CA ARG A 27 -1.07 -17.02 -16.40
C ARG A 27 -0.35 -18.35 -16.53
N ALA A 28 0.82 -18.33 -17.15
CA ALA A 28 1.71 -19.45 -17.25
C ALA A 28 3.10 -19.06 -16.76
N MET A 29 3.64 -19.81 -15.81
CA MET A 29 4.98 -19.58 -15.30
C MET A 29 5.78 -20.89 -15.39
N GLY A 30 6.94 -20.82 -16.01
CA GLY A 30 7.87 -21.93 -16.14
C GLY A 30 9.26 -21.56 -15.61
N THR A 31 9.86 -22.45 -14.84
CA THR A 31 11.25 -22.29 -14.36
C THR A 31 12.06 -23.53 -14.70
N ALA A 32 13.15 -23.33 -15.42
CA ALA A 32 14.18 -24.34 -15.66
C ALA A 32 15.40 -24.02 -14.80
N LYS A 33 15.91 -25.03 -14.09
CA LYS A 33 17.11 -24.89 -13.25
C LYS A 33 18.09 -26.01 -13.58
N ILE A 34 19.31 -25.60 -13.91
CA ILE A 34 20.45 -26.48 -14.05
C ILE A 34 21.45 -26.15 -12.94
N ALA A 35 21.93 -27.18 -12.24
CA ALA A 35 22.90 -26.98 -11.17
C ALA A 35 23.95 -28.11 -11.24
N TYR A 36 25.22 -27.72 -11.08
CA TYR A 36 26.37 -28.62 -11.11
C TYR A 36 27.31 -28.33 -9.94
N ASN A 37 27.64 -29.34 -9.21
CA ASN A 37 28.65 -29.27 -8.15
C ASN A 37 30.02 -29.49 -8.81
N VAL A 38 30.79 -28.39 -8.93
CA VAL A 38 32.14 -28.42 -9.50
C VAL A 38 33.08 -29.14 -8.52
N TRP A 39 32.93 -28.85 -7.23
CA TRP A 39 33.59 -29.52 -6.09
C TRP A 39 32.57 -29.60 -4.94
N ASP A 40 32.93 -30.32 -3.88
CA ASP A 40 32.07 -30.48 -2.70
C ASP A 40 31.60 -29.14 -2.10
N ASN A 41 32.41 -28.09 -2.24
CA ASN A 41 32.16 -26.77 -1.68
C ASN A 41 31.78 -25.71 -2.72
N LEU A 42 31.79 -26.06 -4.01
CA LEU A 42 31.55 -25.10 -5.10
C LEU A 42 30.47 -25.61 -6.05
N LYS A 43 29.41 -24.79 -6.17
CA LYS A 43 28.26 -25.08 -7.01
C LYS A 43 28.01 -23.96 -8.01
N VAL A 44 27.84 -24.30 -9.27
CA VAL A 44 27.33 -23.41 -10.33
C VAL A 44 25.87 -23.74 -10.58
N SER A 45 25.04 -22.73 -10.74
CA SER A 45 23.65 -22.95 -11.15
C SER A 45 23.16 -21.84 -12.07
N SER A 46 22.38 -22.23 -13.06
CA SER A 46 21.67 -21.33 -13.96
C SER A 46 20.17 -21.57 -13.78
N VAL A 47 19.41 -20.50 -13.61
CA VAL A 47 17.96 -20.51 -13.47
C VAL A 47 17.38 -19.61 -14.53
N PHE A 48 16.49 -20.14 -15.35
CA PHE A 48 15.76 -19.37 -16.35
C PHE A 48 14.27 -19.46 -16.04
N THR A 49 13.60 -18.31 -15.93
CA THR A 49 12.17 -18.22 -15.62
C THR A 49 11.47 -17.38 -16.68
N VAL A 50 10.32 -17.88 -17.14
CA VAL A 50 9.38 -17.14 -17.98
C VAL A 50 8.08 -17.03 -17.20
N ASP A 51 7.55 -15.81 -17.08
CA ASP A 51 6.25 -15.52 -16.47
C ASP A 51 5.41 -14.74 -17.48
N TYR A 52 4.40 -15.40 -18.02
CA TYR A 52 3.47 -14.89 -19.01
C TYR A 52 2.09 -14.69 -18.42
N SER A 53 1.46 -13.56 -18.67
CA SER A 53 0.10 -13.27 -18.23
C SER A 53 -0.68 -12.51 -19.29
N LEU A 54 -1.79 -13.07 -19.74
CA LEU A 54 -2.77 -12.42 -20.62
C LEU A 54 -4.05 -12.18 -19.84
N THR A 55 -4.45 -10.91 -19.71
CA THR A 55 -5.72 -10.51 -19.11
C THR A 55 -6.64 -9.96 -20.21
N LYS A 56 -7.87 -10.46 -20.25
CA LYS A 56 -8.95 -9.94 -21.09
C LYS A 56 -10.02 -9.38 -20.20
N ASP A 57 -10.22 -8.07 -20.28
CA ASP A 57 -11.28 -7.35 -19.59
C ASP A 57 -12.36 -6.99 -20.57
N PHE A 58 -13.59 -7.33 -20.23
CA PHE A 58 -14.77 -6.94 -20.97
C PHE A 58 -15.71 -6.14 -20.08
N PHE A 59 -16.24 -5.08 -20.62
CA PHE A 59 -17.17 -4.20 -19.96
C PHE A 59 -18.28 -3.79 -20.92
N PHE A 60 -19.54 -4.00 -20.51
CA PHE A 60 -20.72 -3.59 -21.25
C PHE A 60 -21.66 -2.81 -20.35
N GLN A 61 -22.12 -1.68 -20.84
CA GLN A 61 -23.18 -0.87 -20.25
C GLN A 61 -24.40 -0.91 -21.16
N SER A 62 -25.50 -1.45 -20.64
CA SER A 62 -26.75 -1.58 -21.37
C SER A 62 -27.39 -0.20 -21.66
N PRO A 63 -28.04 -0.03 -22.80
CA PRO A 63 -28.87 1.16 -23.07
C PRO A 63 -30.00 1.35 -22.05
N ASP A 64 -30.46 0.28 -21.38
CA ASP A 64 -31.48 0.32 -20.34
C ASP A 64 -30.95 0.84 -19.00
N GLY A 65 -29.63 0.76 -18.77
CA GLY A 65 -28.94 1.38 -17.66
C GLY A 65 -28.66 2.86 -17.92
N ARG A 66 -28.58 3.66 -16.86
CA ARG A 66 -28.35 5.12 -17.00
C ARG A 66 -27.01 5.44 -17.66
N ASP A 67 -25.95 4.72 -17.30
CA ASP A 67 -24.61 4.95 -17.86
C ASP A 67 -24.52 4.61 -19.34
N GLY A 68 -25.20 3.56 -19.77
CA GLY A 68 -25.26 3.14 -21.14
C GLY A 68 -26.27 3.90 -21.99
N ALA A 69 -27.35 4.43 -21.41
CA ALA A 69 -28.43 5.14 -22.13
C ALA A 69 -27.91 6.30 -22.98
N THR A 70 -26.97 7.11 -22.44
CA THR A 70 -26.36 8.24 -23.15
C THR A 70 -25.61 7.82 -24.43
N TYR A 71 -25.12 6.57 -24.45
CA TYR A 71 -24.38 6.00 -25.56
C TYR A 71 -25.20 5.03 -26.42
N GLN A 72 -26.49 4.85 -26.09
CA GLN A 72 -27.31 3.78 -26.66
C GLN A 72 -26.64 2.40 -26.53
N GLY A 73 -26.10 2.12 -25.36
CA GLY A 73 -25.23 1.00 -25.09
C GLY A 73 -23.75 1.28 -25.40
N ARG A 74 -22.86 0.85 -24.52
CA ARG A 74 -21.41 1.01 -24.65
C ARG A 74 -20.69 -0.29 -24.28
N GLY A 75 -19.82 -0.77 -25.16
CA GLY A 75 -18.94 -1.91 -24.90
C GLY A 75 -17.47 -1.50 -24.96
N ARG A 76 -16.64 -2.14 -24.14
CA ARG A 76 -15.18 -2.03 -24.17
C ARG A 76 -14.55 -3.39 -23.97
N MET A 77 -13.57 -3.71 -24.79
CA MET A 77 -12.68 -4.85 -24.58
C MET A 77 -11.25 -4.35 -24.46
N GLN A 78 -10.56 -4.84 -23.45
CA GLN A 78 -9.14 -4.56 -23.22
C GLN A 78 -8.38 -5.87 -23.10
N MET A 79 -7.23 -5.94 -23.74
CA MET A 79 -6.31 -7.08 -23.68
C MET A 79 -4.96 -6.57 -23.20
N THR A 80 -4.54 -7.09 -22.06
CA THR A 80 -3.24 -6.74 -21.48
C THR A 80 -2.35 -7.99 -21.49
N ASP A 81 -1.30 -7.94 -22.28
CA ASP A 81 -0.27 -8.96 -22.38
C ASP A 81 0.97 -8.55 -21.59
N ARG A 82 1.51 -9.46 -20.78
CA ARG A 82 2.71 -9.24 -19.98
C ARG A 82 3.59 -10.47 -20.05
N ILE A 83 4.84 -10.26 -20.42
CA ILE A 83 5.82 -11.33 -20.38
C ILE A 83 7.10 -10.86 -19.69
N ARG A 84 7.61 -11.69 -18.79
CA ARG A 84 8.87 -11.43 -18.09
C ARG A 84 9.81 -12.62 -18.26
N TYR A 85 11.00 -12.33 -18.69
CA TYR A 85 12.11 -13.27 -18.76
C TYR A 85 13.12 -12.92 -17.67
N THR A 86 13.57 -13.92 -16.92
CA THR A 86 14.64 -13.75 -15.93
C THR A 86 15.66 -14.87 -16.10
N SER A 87 16.91 -14.50 -16.26
CA SER A 87 18.05 -15.42 -16.25
C SER A 87 18.97 -15.07 -15.08
N GLN A 88 19.23 -16.04 -14.22
CA GLN A 88 20.08 -15.87 -13.04
C GLN A 88 21.14 -16.96 -13.03
N ASN A 89 22.41 -16.57 -13.09
CA ASN A 89 23.57 -17.46 -13.08
C ASN A 89 24.35 -17.24 -11.78
N ASN A 90 24.46 -18.28 -10.96
CA ASN A 90 25.02 -18.21 -9.63
C ASN A 90 26.24 -19.12 -9.50
N LEU A 91 27.27 -18.59 -8.83
CA LEU A 91 28.39 -19.36 -8.29
C LEU A 91 28.32 -19.31 -6.77
N THR A 92 28.14 -20.45 -6.14
CA THR A 92 27.98 -20.56 -4.67
C THR A 92 29.14 -21.38 -4.11
N TYR A 93 29.83 -20.81 -3.13
CA TYR A 93 30.87 -21.49 -2.36
C TYR A 93 30.42 -21.58 -0.89
N SER A 94 30.58 -22.75 -0.26
CA SER A 94 30.28 -22.93 1.16
C SER A 94 31.26 -23.97 1.76
N LYS A 95 31.94 -23.57 2.85
CA LYS A 95 32.89 -24.44 3.54
C LYS A 95 32.92 -24.13 5.03
N THR A 96 32.94 -25.19 5.83
CA THR A 96 33.22 -25.12 7.27
C THR A 96 34.56 -25.77 7.54
N PHE A 97 35.42 -25.07 8.29
CA PHE A 97 36.75 -25.57 8.68
C PHE A 97 37.00 -25.22 10.15
N GLY A 98 37.01 -26.23 11.00
CA GLY A 98 37.06 -26.08 12.44
C GLY A 98 35.86 -25.26 12.94
N LYS A 99 36.13 -24.10 13.56
CA LYS A 99 35.13 -23.19 14.07
C LYS A 99 34.68 -22.10 13.07
N HIS A 100 35.25 -22.09 11.88
CA HIS A 100 34.98 -21.09 10.86
C HIS A 100 33.99 -21.64 9.83
N SER A 101 32.97 -20.89 9.50
CA SER A 101 32.07 -21.17 8.39
C SER A 101 32.02 -19.98 7.44
N VAL A 102 32.22 -20.24 6.15
CA VAL A 102 32.18 -19.24 5.09
C VAL A 102 31.15 -19.67 4.05
N SER A 103 30.27 -18.76 3.65
CA SER A 103 29.39 -18.94 2.51
C SER A 103 29.48 -17.71 1.62
N ALA A 104 29.78 -17.90 0.34
CA ALA A 104 29.88 -16.82 -0.64
C ALA A 104 29.01 -17.14 -1.86
N VAL A 105 28.37 -16.13 -2.40
CA VAL A 105 27.59 -16.21 -3.63
C VAL A 105 28.00 -15.06 -4.53
N THR A 106 28.28 -15.33 -5.80
CA THR A 106 28.29 -14.31 -6.84
C THR A 106 27.26 -14.68 -7.90
N ALA A 107 26.55 -13.67 -8.41
CA ALA A 107 25.49 -13.89 -9.39
C ALA A 107 25.54 -12.82 -10.50
N PHE A 108 25.18 -13.26 -11.70
CA PHE A 108 24.83 -12.40 -12.82
C PHE A 108 23.37 -12.64 -13.17
N GLU A 109 22.57 -11.57 -13.21
CA GLU A 109 21.14 -11.62 -13.44
C GLU A 109 20.76 -10.65 -14.57
N VAL A 110 19.87 -11.08 -15.46
CA VAL A 110 19.25 -10.27 -16.50
C VAL A 110 17.75 -10.52 -16.44
N MET A 111 16.99 -9.43 -16.45
CA MET A 111 15.53 -9.43 -16.55
C MET A 111 15.12 -8.58 -17.76
N LYS A 112 14.15 -9.07 -18.54
CA LYS A 112 13.43 -8.28 -19.55
C LYS A 112 11.93 -8.43 -19.27
N TYR A 113 11.21 -7.33 -19.37
CA TYR A 113 9.77 -7.25 -19.21
C TYR A 113 9.16 -6.50 -20.38
N ASP A 114 8.22 -7.14 -21.07
CA ASP A 114 7.46 -6.57 -22.17
C ASP A 114 5.99 -6.49 -21.74
N TYR A 115 5.38 -5.35 -21.99
CA TYR A 115 3.99 -5.05 -21.68
C TYR A 115 3.32 -4.49 -22.93
N GLU A 116 2.20 -5.09 -23.28
CA GLU A 116 1.31 -4.60 -24.33
C GLU A 116 -0.10 -4.49 -23.77
N ASP A 117 -0.74 -3.35 -24.01
CA ASP A 117 -2.13 -3.10 -23.68
C ASP A 117 -2.85 -2.59 -24.93
N LEU A 118 -3.86 -3.32 -25.35
CA LEU A 118 -4.69 -3.02 -26.51
C LEU A 118 -6.14 -2.92 -26.06
N TYR A 119 -6.81 -1.81 -26.33
CA TYR A 119 -8.23 -1.71 -26.09
C TYR A 119 -9.00 -1.14 -27.27
N ALA A 120 -10.28 -1.49 -27.33
CA ALA A 120 -11.24 -0.92 -28.25
C ALA A 120 -12.58 -0.72 -27.54
N ALA A 121 -13.25 0.40 -27.84
CA ALA A 121 -14.57 0.74 -27.31
C ALA A 121 -15.52 1.14 -28.44
N LYS A 122 -16.75 0.68 -28.36
CA LYS A 122 -17.84 1.01 -29.31
C LYS A 122 -19.13 1.33 -28.58
N LYS A 123 -20.03 2.04 -29.24
CA LYS A 123 -21.36 2.43 -28.75
C LYS A 123 -22.44 2.15 -29.79
N THR A 124 -23.68 2.45 -29.43
CA THR A 124 -24.85 2.28 -30.31
C THR A 124 -25.10 0.82 -30.60
N TYR A 125 -25.60 0.11 -29.59
CA TYR A 125 -26.06 -1.26 -29.72
C TYR A 125 -27.52 -1.27 -30.13
N GLY A 126 -27.85 -2.02 -31.22
CA GLY A 126 -29.22 -2.11 -31.68
C GLY A 126 -30.13 -2.92 -30.74
N GLN A 127 -29.57 -3.86 -30.02
CA GLN A 127 -30.19 -4.69 -28.98
C GLN A 127 -29.11 -5.16 -28.00
N ASP A 128 -29.48 -5.39 -26.75
CA ASP A 128 -28.58 -5.85 -25.67
C ASP A 128 -28.39 -7.39 -25.61
N ILE A 129 -29.05 -8.14 -26.51
CA ILE A 129 -28.97 -9.61 -26.57
C ILE A 129 -27.54 -10.11 -26.88
N ASN A 130 -26.78 -9.32 -27.65
CA ASN A 130 -25.39 -9.63 -27.97
C ASN A 130 -24.48 -8.45 -27.63
N THR A 131 -23.75 -8.58 -26.55
CA THR A 131 -22.88 -7.53 -25.99
C THR A 131 -21.49 -7.44 -26.64
N SER A 132 -21.21 -8.28 -27.68
CA SER A 132 -19.92 -8.23 -28.37
C SER A 132 -19.69 -6.90 -29.10
N LEU A 133 -18.44 -6.42 -29.17
CA LEU A 133 -18.10 -5.17 -29.85
C LEU A 133 -18.47 -5.18 -31.35
N GLY A 134 -18.53 -6.35 -31.97
CA GLY A 134 -18.95 -6.49 -33.37
C GLY A 134 -20.41 -6.06 -33.62
N ASN A 135 -21.25 -6.06 -32.58
CA ASN A 135 -22.67 -5.73 -32.65
C ASN A 135 -22.96 -4.23 -32.39
N ALA A 136 -21.96 -3.43 -32.09
CA ALA A 136 -22.09 -2.00 -31.93
C ALA A 136 -21.75 -1.26 -33.24
N ALA A 137 -22.54 -0.23 -33.58
CA ALA A 137 -22.38 0.50 -34.83
C ALA A 137 -21.19 1.47 -34.82
N ASP A 138 -21.07 2.29 -33.77
CA ASP A 138 -20.16 3.43 -33.78
C ASP A 138 -18.90 3.16 -32.93
N PRO A 139 -17.69 3.38 -33.46
CA PRO A 139 -16.48 3.38 -32.66
C PRO A 139 -16.47 4.58 -31.70
N ILE A 140 -15.92 4.38 -30.50
CA ILE A 140 -15.62 5.46 -29.55
C ILE A 140 -14.13 5.74 -29.57
N ASP A 141 -13.32 4.70 -29.35
CA ASP A 141 -11.89 4.82 -29.15
C ASP A 141 -11.19 3.46 -29.35
N ALA A 142 -9.93 3.51 -29.75
CA ALA A 142 -9.03 2.38 -29.77
C ALA A 142 -7.61 2.88 -29.54
N ASP A 143 -6.85 2.18 -28.69
CA ASP A 143 -5.47 2.55 -28.37
C ASP A 143 -4.61 1.32 -28.11
N GLN A 144 -3.31 1.47 -28.35
CA GLN A 144 -2.30 0.47 -28.06
C GLN A 144 -1.16 1.10 -27.29
N LYS A 145 -0.79 0.49 -26.21
CA LYS A 145 0.35 0.93 -25.38
C LYS A 145 1.39 -0.17 -25.27
N LEU A 146 2.62 0.14 -25.66
CA LEU A 146 3.76 -0.74 -25.51
C LEU A 146 4.73 -0.16 -24.49
N GLN A 147 5.25 -1.01 -23.60
CA GLN A 147 6.26 -0.64 -22.62
C GLN A 147 7.26 -1.78 -22.46
N GLU A 148 8.53 -1.42 -22.40
CA GLU A 148 9.61 -2.36 -22.16
C GLU A 148 10.46 -1.92 -20.96
N ASP A 149 10.98 -2.89 -20.22
CA ASP A 149 11.86 -2.68 -19.08
C ASP A 149 12.93 -3.77 -19.04
N ALA A 150 14.16 -3.38 -18.80
CA ALA A 150 15.28 -4.31 -18.67
C ALA A 150 16.15 -3.94 -17.48
N LEU A 151 16.60 -4.97 -16.76
CA LEU A 151 17.49 -4.85 -15.60
C LEU A 151 18.64 -5.84 -15.76
N MET A 152 19.86 -5.37 -15.53
CA MET A 152 21.07 -6.20 -15.48
C MET A 152 21.75 -5.99 -14.13
N SER A 153 22.14 -7.08 -13.49
CA SER A 153 22.66 -7.03 -12.13
C SER A 153 23.87 -7.93 -11.93
N TYR A 154 24.87 -7.39 -11.24
CA TYR A 154 25.99 -8.13 -10.69
C TYR A 154 25.86 -8.15 -9.17
N VAL A 155 25.91 -9.34 -8.59
CA VAL A 155 25.71 -9.54 -7.15
C VAL A 155 26.89 -10.30 -6.57
N ALA A 156 27.35 -9.88 -5.39
CA ALA A 156 28.31 -10.62 -4.58
C ALA A 156 27.89 -10.56 -3.12
N SER A 157 27.92 -11.68 -2.41
CA SER A 157 27.61 -11.76 -0.99
C SER A 157 28.53 -12.75 -0.30
N VAL A 158 29.01 -12.38 0.88
CA VAL A 158 29.85 -13.23 1.74
C VAL A 158 29.27 -13.21 3.14
N ASN A 159 29.06 -14.41 3.70
CA ASN A 159 28.67 -14.62 5.09
C ASN A 159 29.78 -15.41 5.77
N TYR A 160 30.15 -14.94 6.94
CA TYR A 160 31.16 -15.57 7.78
C TYR A 160 30.62 -15.77 9.19
N SER A 161 30.88 -16.91 9.79
CA SER A 161 30.63 -17.14 11.20
C SER A 161 31.81 -17.83 11.88
N TYR A 162 32.02 -17.50 13.15
CA TYR A 162 33.03 -18.08 14.01
C TYR A 162 32.41 -18.66 15.27
N ASP A 163 32.60 -19.95 15.53
CA ASP A 163 32.17 -20.68 16.73
C ASP A 163 30.69 -20.54 17.06
N ASP A 164 29.82 -20.28 16.04
CA ASP A 164 28.40 -19.93 16.18
C ASP A 164 28.13 -18.75 17.15
N LYS A 165 29.14 -17.91 17.39
CA LYS A 165 29.07 -16.75 18.26
C LYS A 165 29.11 -15.42 17.54
N TYR A 166 30.03 -15.29 16.58
CA TYR A 166 30.27 -14.07 15.83
C TYR A 166 29.89 -14.29 14.39
N TYR A 167 29.12 -13.37 13.86
CA TYR A 167 28.66 -13.43 12.48
C TYR A 167 28.95 -12.09 11.82
N ALA A 168 29.41 -12.14 10.58
CA ALA A 168 29.56 -10.97 9.73
C ALA A 168 29.03 -11.30 8.33
N SER A 169 28.33 -10.37 7.70
CA SER A 169 27.98 -10.50 6.30
C SER A 169 28.21 -9.20 5.55
N PHE A 170 28.64 -9.35 4.30
CA PHE A 170 28.80 -8.26 3.34
C PHE A 170 28.08 -8.63 2.07
N SER A 171 27.31 -7.71 1.50
CA SER A 171 26.72 -7.85 0.19
C SER A 171 27.00 -6.61 -0.66
N PHE A 172 27.18 -6.83 -1.97
CA PHE A 172 27.33 -5.80 -2.98
C PHE A 172 26.47 -6.16 -4.17
N ARG A 173 25.77 -5.16 -4.72
CA ARG A 173 24.98 -5.28 -5.94
C ARG A 173 25.18 -4.06 -6.82
N ARG A 174 25.41 -4.29 -8.10
CA ARG A 174 25.46 -3.26 -9.12
C ARG A 174 24.36 -3.53 -10.15
N ASP A 175 23.40 -2.63 -10.23
CA ASP A 175 22.22 -2.74 -11.09
C ASP A 175 22.24 -1.66 -12.18
N GLY A 176 21.96 -2.07 -13.42
CA GLY A 176 21.74 -1.18 -14.55
C GLY A 176 20.32 -1.35 -15.09
N SER A 177 19.57 -0.25 -15.20
CA SER A 177 18.17 -0.25 -15.64
C SER A 177 17.97 0.56 -16.91
N SER A 178 17.11 0.05 -17.81
CA SER A 178 16.69 0.76 -19.02
C SER A 178 15.80 1.99 -18.75
N ARG A 179 15.28 2.14 -17.52
CA ARG A 179 14.46 3.31 -17.12
C ARG A 179 15.25 4.59 -16.92
N LEU A 180 16.56 4.49 -16.98
CA LEU A 180 17.52 5.57 -16.78
C LEU A 180 18.41 5.75 -18.01
N SER A 181 18.95 6.95 -18.18
CA SER A 181 19.83 7.26 -19.31
C SER A 181 21.11 6.41 -19.28
N PRO A 182 21.80 6.21 -20.42
CA PRO A 182 23.05 5.44 -20.47
C PRO A 182 24.08 5.85 -19.42
N ASP A 183 24.16 7.14 -19.11
CA ASP A 183 25.16 7.70 -18.21
C ASP A 183 24.82 7.52 -16.72
N THR A 184 23.53 7.44 -16.37
CA THR A 184 23.04 7.39 -14.99
C THR A 184 22.42 6.05 -14.58
N ARG A 185 22.32 5.09 -15.50
CA ARG A 185 21.57 3.82 -15.30
C ARG A 185 22.14 2.88 -14.23
N TRP A 186 23.43 3.03 -13.87
CA TRP A 186 24.08 2.12 -12.95
C TRP A 186 24.04 2.62 -11.51
N GLY A 187 23.40 1.83 -10.64
CA GLY A 187 23.42 2.00 -9.19
C GLY A 187 24.33 0.98 -8.51
N ASN A 188 25.06 1.43 -7.48
CA ASN A 188 25.85 0.55 -6.61
C ASN A 188 25.22 0.51 -5.23
N PHE A 189 24.91 -0.69 -4.76
CA PHE A 189 24.26 -0.93 -3.49
C PHE A 189 25.08 -1.91 -2.68
N TRP A 190 25.12 -1.71 -1.37
CA TRP A 190 25.89 -2.57 -0.51
C TRP A 190 25.30 -2.61 0.90
N SER A 191 25.60 -3.69 1.63
CA SER A 191 25.28 -3.78 3.03
C SER A 191 26.36 -4.51 3.80
N LEU A 192 26.55 -4.09 5.05
CA LEU A 192 27.41 -4.75 6.03
C LEU A 192 26.56 -5.06 7.26
N SER A 193 26.67 -6.26 7.79
CA SER A 193 26.04 -6.62 9.04
C SER A 193 26.98 -7.41 9.92
N ALA A 194 26.82 -7.23 11.25
CA ALA A 194 27.50 -8.00 12.25
C ALA A 194 26.51 -8.44 13.33
N SER A 195 26.72 -9.60 13.92
CA SER A 195 25.97 -10.02 15.08
C SER A 195 26.82 -10.85 16.04
N TRP A 196 26.51 -10.70 17.32
CA TRP A 196 27.20 -11.38 18.40
C TRP A 196 26.19 -12.12 19.26
N ARG A 197 26.32 -13.45 19.32
CA ARG A 197 25.50 -14.32 20.14
C ARG A 197 26.11 -14.47 21.52
N LEU A 198 25.83 -13.49 22.37
CA LEU A 198 26.32 -13.38 23.75
C LEU A 198 26.01 -14.61 24.58
N SER A 199 24.84 -15.23 24.37
CA SER A 199 24.40 -16.43 25.11
C SER A 199 25.35 -17.63 24.99
N GLN A 200 26.21 -17.66 23.96
CA GLN A 200 27.21 -18.72 23.77
C GLN A 200 28.55 -18.42 24.44
N GLU A 201 28.70 -17.25 25.05
CA GLU A 201 29.92 -16.90 25.78
C GLU A 201 30.00 -17.61 27.12
N ARG A 202 31.24 -17.91 27.57
CA ARG A 202 31.44 -18.64 28.82
C ARG A 202 30.91 -17.91 30.06
N PHE A 203 30.99 -16.60 30.08
CA PHE A 203 30.49 -15.78 31.19
C PHE A 203 28.96 -15.74 31.28
N MET A 204 28.24 -16.12 30.21
CA MET A 204 26.79 -16.19 30.18
C MET A 204 26.22 -17.56 30.59
N GLN A 205 27.04 -18.60 30.71
CA GLN A 205 26.61 -19.94 31.08
C GLN A 205 25.78 -20.03 32.37
N PRO A 206 26.12 -19.28 33.47
CA PRO A 206 25.31 -19.29 34.69
C PRO A 206 23.87 -18.78 34.48
N LEU A 207 23.66 -17.93 33.49
CA LEU A 207 22.34 -17.33 33.19
C LEU A 207 21.51 -18.13 32.19
N LYS A 208 22.03 -19.22 31.64
CA LYS A 208 21.43 -19.99 30.54
C LYS A 208 20.05 -20.57 30.89
N SER A 209 19.78 -20.85 32.16
CA SER A 209 18.47 -21.33 32.63
C SER A 209 17.36 -20.28 32.49
N VAL A 210 17.71 -19.00 32.63
CA VAL A 210 16.79 -17.87 32.50
C VAL A 210 16.90 -17.25 31.11
N LEU A 211 18.12 -16.96 30.66
CA LEU A 211 18.44 -16.31 29.40
C LEU A 211 18.95 -17.37 28.41
N SER A 212 18.03 -18.03 27.73
CA SER A 212 18.32 -19.16 26.81
C SER A 212 19.01 -18.72 25.52
N ASP A 213 18.73 -17.50 25.05
CA ASP A 213 19.43 -16.86 23.94
C ASP A 213 19.56 -15.34 24.17
N LEU A 214 20.68 -14.78 23.72
CA LEU A 214 20.92 -13.35 23.69
C LEU A 214 21.83 -13.04 22.51
N LYS A 215 21.31 -12.26 21.55
CA LYS A 215 22.05 -11.90 20.34
C LYS A 215 21.88 -10.41 20.04
N LEU A 216 23.00 -9.73 19.86
CA LEU A 216 23.05 -8.36 19.34
C LEU A 216 23.23 -8.39 17.84
N ARG A 217 22.55 -7.51 17.14
CA ARG A 217 22.61 -7.34 15.67
C ARG A 217 22.82 -5.86 15.33
N ALA A 218 23.65 -5.61 14.33
CA ALA A 218 23.81 -4.30 13.74
C ALA A 218 23.96 -4.46 12.23
N SER A 219 23.30 -3.63 11.46
CA SER A 219 23.47 -3.59 10.01
C SER A 219 23.37 -2.17 9.47
N TYR A 220 24.18 -1.89 8.46
CA TYR A 220 24.12 -0.65 7.70
C TYR A 220 24.26 -0.96 6.22
N GLY A 221 23.42 -0.30 5.40
CA GLY A 221 23.46 -0.54 3.97
C GLY A 221 22.70 0.51 3.17
N VAL A 222 22.83 0.38 1.85
CA VAL A 222 22.21 1.24 0.86
C VAL A 222 21.44 0.39 -0.13
N ASN A 223 20.14 0.71 -0.31
CA ASN A 223 19.27 0.13 -1.34
C ASN A 223 18.88 1.23 -2.34
N GLY A 224 18.53 0.83 -3.58
CA GLY A 224 18.03 1.73 -4.61
C GLY A 224 16.58 1.48 -4.97
N ASN A 225 15.87 2.56 -5.36
CA ASN A 225 14.59 2.49 -6.05
C ASN A 225 14.71 3.14 -7.43
N LEU A 226 13.96 2.59 -8.39
CA LEU A 226 13.83 3.14 -9.74
C LEU A 226 12.63 4.08 -9.83
N PRO A 227 12.65 5.04 -10.80
CA PRO A 227 11.44 5.78 -11.13
C PRO A 227 10.34 4.85 -11.61
N SER A 228 9.08 5.20 -11.30
CA SER A 228 7.91 4.46 -11.78
C SER A 228 7.72 4.61 -13.29
N SER A 229 8.15 5.74 -13.87
CA SER A 229 8.15 5.97 -15.31
C SER A 229 9.19 5.10 -16.01
N TYR A 230 8.80 4.46 -17.11
CA TYR A 230 9.70 3.66 -17.95
C TYR A 230 10.65 4.53 -18.79
N TYR A 231 10.21 5.75 -19.16
CA TYR A 231 10.90 6.64 -20.08
C TYR A 231 11.08 8.04 -19.50
N GLY A 232 11.14 8.17 -18.17
CA GLY A 232 11.23 9.48 -17.51
C GLY A 232 12.49 10.30 -17.83
N TYR A 233 13.51 9.65 -18.37
CA TYR A 233 14.73 10.35 -18.82
C TYR A 233 14.62 10.93 -20.24
N GLN A 234 13.60 10.51 -21.02
CA GLN A 234 13.36 10.95 -22.40
C GLN A 234 12.15 11.88 -22.45
N SER A 235 12.22 12.89 -23.31
CA SER A 235 11.04 13.66 -23.70
C SER A 235 10.09 12.80 -24.50
N THR A 236 8.80 12.86 -24.18
CA THR A 236 7.75 12.12 -24.90
C THR A 236 6.85 13.07 -25.68
N TYR A 237 6.37 12.58 -26.82
CA TYR A 237 5.52 13.34 -27.73
C TYR A 237 4.13 12.71 -27.81
N THR A 238 3.11 13.54 -28.00
CA THR A 238 1.75 13.10 -28.31
C THR A 238 1.31 13.66 -29.65
N THR A 239 0.47 12.90 -30.37
CA THR A 239 -0.01 13.25 -31.71
C THR A 239 -1.49 13.64 -31.74
N GLY A 240 -2.13 13.82 -30.57
CA GLY A 240 -3.59 14.05 -30.45
C GLY A 240 -4.09 15.42 -30.94
N ALA A 241 -3.21 16.37 -31.31
CA ALA A 241 -3.60 17.64 -31.87
C ALA A 241 -3.49 17.67 -33.40
N PHE A 242 -4.30 18.53 -33.99
CA PHE A 242 -4.26 18.79 -35.43
C PHE A 242 -3.84 20.22 -35.68
N TYR A 243 -2.84 20.42 -36.51
CA TYR A 243 -2.47 21.71 -37.06
C TYR A 243 -2.78 21.72 -38.55
N SER A 244 -3.65 22.64 -38.96
CA SER A 244 -4.10 22.74 -40.36
C SER A 244 -4.64 21.42 -40.94
N GLY A 245 -5.39 20.65 -40.12
CA GLY A 245 -6.01 19.38 -40.54
C GLY A 245 -5.05 18.18 -40.60
N LYS A 246 -3.79 18.33 -40.16
CA LYS A 246 -2.80 17.24 -40.09
C LYS A 246 -2.44 16.95 -38.64
N PRO A 247 -2.26 15.67 -38.27
CA PRO A 247 -1.74 15.32 -36.95
C PRO A 247 -0.41 16.04 -36.71
N SER A 248 -0.33 16.76 -35.59
CA SER A 248 0.87 17.52 -35.22
C SER A 248 1.40 16.99 -33.89
N PRO A 249 2.56 16.34 -33.88
CA PRO A 249 3.17 15.93 -32.60
C PRO A 249 3.67 17.16 -31.84
N TRP A 250 3.41 17.17 -30.54
CA TRP A 250 4.06 18.12 -29.63
C TRP A 250 4.62 17.39 -28.42
N GLU A 251 5.61 17.97 -27.80
CA GLU A 251 6.25 17.43 -26.60
C GLU A 251 5.27 17.50 -25.43
N SER A 252 4.90 16.33 -24.89
CA SER A 252 3.91 16.19 -23.83
C SER A 252 4.55 16.10 -22.45
N THR A 253 5.77 15.57 -22.36
CA THR A 253 6.51 15.38 -21.12
C THR A 253 7.97 15.72 -21.36
N LEU A 254 8.52 16.59 -20.52
CA LEU A 254 9.93 16.93 -20.53
C LEU A 254 10.75 15.80 -19.91
N GLY A 255 11.73 15.28 -20.63
CA GLY A 255 12.67 14.27 -20.15
C GLY A 255 13.75 14.85 -19.24
N ASN A 256 14.33 13.99 -18.42
CA ASN A 256 15.46 14.35 -17.55
C ASN A 256 16.57 13.28 -17.64
N GLU A 257 17.59 13.55 -18.43
CA GLU A 257 18.72 12.63 -18.63
C GLU A 257 19.59 12.45 -17.38
N GLU A 258 19.51 13.40 -16.43
CA GLU A 258 20.21 13.30 -15.14
C GLU A 258 19.47 12.41 -14.12
N LEU A 259 18.29 11.89 -14.49
CA LEU A 259 17.50 11.02 -13.62
C LEU A 259 18.32 9.79 -13.21
N THR A 260 18.38 9.53 -11.91
CA THR A 260 19.17 8.43 -11.34
C THR A 260 18.37 7.66 -10.29
N TRP A 261 19.01 6.66 -9.67
CA TRP A 261 18.46 5.87 -8.59
C TRP A 261 18.22 6.71 -7.33
N GLU A 262 17.05 6.58 -6.76
CA GLU A 262 16.79 6.98 -5.37
C GLU A 262 17.55 6.05 -4.42
N LYS A 263 18.23 6.58 -3.40
CA LYS A 263 19.08 5.81 -2.47
C LYS A 263 18.51 5.83 -1.06
N ASN A 264 18.31 4.66 -0.50
CA ASN A 264 17.87 4.46 0.87
C ASN A 264 19.01 3.96 1.74
N TYR A 265 19.50 4.80 2.64
CA TYR A 265 20.51 4.48 3.65
C TYR A 265 19.81 3.99 4.91
N ALA A 266 20.01 2.75 5.28
CA ALA A 266 19.36 2.12 6.41
C ALA A 266 20.38 1.67 7.46
N LEU A 267 20.22 2.14 8.70
CA LEU A 267 20.87 1.61 9.90
C LEU A 267 19.83 0.87 10.73
N ASN A 268 20.15 -0.36 11.10
CA ASN A 268 19.32 -1.17 12.00
C ASN A 268 20.17 -1.69 13.16
N LEU A 269 19.65 -1.59 14.39
CA LEU A 269 20.22 -2.17 15.60
C LEU A 269 19.17 -3.09 16.21
N GLY A 270 19.53 -4.35 16.39
CA GLY A 270 18.59 -5.38 16.86
C GLY A 270 19.11 -6.12 18.09
N LEU A 271 18.17 -6.57 18.90
CA LEU A 271 18.39 -7.38 20.09
C LEU A 271 17.41 -8.55 20.12
N ASP A 272 17.93 -9.78 20.07
CA ASP A 272 17.14 -10.99 20.22
C ASP A 272 17.37 -11.58 21.61
N ILE A 273 16.28 -11.86 22.33
CA ILE A 273 16.30 -12.39 23.70
C ILE A 273 15.44 -13.65 23.76
N GLY A 274 16.01 -14.75 24.17
CA GLY A 274 15.29 -15.98 24.54
C GLY A 274 15.22 -16.11 26.06
N LEU A 275 14.02 -16.22 26.63
CA LEU A 275 13.80 -16.37 28.05
C LEU A 275 13.17 -17.74 28.37
N PHE A 276 13.75 -18.46 29.34
CA PHE A 276 13.24 -19.75 29.85
C PHE A 276 12.99 -20.82 28.77
N SER A 277 13.63 -20.67 27.57
CA SER A 277 13.35 -21.47 26.37
C SER A 277 11.86 -21.46 25.96
N ARG A 278 11.11 -20.45 26.34
CA ARG A 278 9.66 -20.32 26.11
C ARG A 278 9.25 -19.00 25.46
N VAL A 279 9.95 -17.92 25.78
CA VAL A 279 9.64 -16.59 25.26
C VAL A 279 10.80 -16.12 24.40
N ASN A 280 10.51 -15.73 23.18
CA ASN A 280 11.46 -15.09 22.27
C ASN A 280 10.99 -13.65 22.05
N VAL A 281 11.90 -12.70 22.24
CA VAL A 281 11.69 -11.28 22.02
C VAL A 281 12.69 -10.81 20.99
N SER A 282 12.24 -10.12 19.95
CA SER A 282 13.09 -9.39 19.02
C SER A 282 12.73 -7.90 19.09
N LEU A 283 13.72 -7.07 19.34
CA LEU A 283 13.58 -5.62 19.40
C LEU A 283 14.54 -5.02 18.38
N ASP A 284 14.00 -4.25 17.45
CA ASP A 284 14.76 -3.55 16.42
C ASP A 284 14.51 -2.05 16.50
N TRP A 285 15.57 -1.27 16.47
CA TRP A 285 15.53 0.16 16.21
C TRP A 285 16.16 0.43 14.86
N TYR A 286 15.49 1.25 14.05
CA TYR A 286 16.00 1.59 12.73
C TYR A 286 15.90 3.08 12.42
N THR A 287 16.79 3.51 11.54
CA THR A 287 16.65 4.79 10.84
C THR A 287 16.97 4.57 9.36
N ARG A 288 16.04 5.00 8.50
CA ARG A 288 16.18 4.94 7.04
C ARG A 288 16.09 6.34 6.47
N THR A 289 17.14 6.78 5.81
CA THR A 289 17.19 8.08 5.12
C THR A 289 17.20 7.84 3.62
N THR A 290 16.12 8.26 2.96
CA THR A 290 16.03 8.31 1.50
C THR A 290 16.67 9.61 1.03
N LYS A 291 17.64 9.51 0.14
CA LYS A 291 18.28 10.63 -0.58
C LYS A 291 17.96 10.52 -2.05
N ASP A 292 18.10 11.63 -2.75
CA ASP A 292 17.82 11.70 -4.19
C ASP A 292 16.38 11.22 -4.48
N LEU A 293 15.42 11.65 -3.62
CA LEU A 293 14.02 11.25 -3.68
C LEU A 293 13.41 11.64 -5.03
N LEU A 294 12.81 10.67 -5.71
CA LEU A 294 12.14 10.86 -6.99
C LEU A 294 10.84 11.64 -6.81
N MET A 295 10.82 12.87 -7.28
CA MET A 295 9.66 13.77 -7.15
C MET A 295 9.45 14.58 -8.42
N SER A 296 8.18 14.93 -8.69
CA SER A 296 7.82 15.91 -9.72
C SER A 296 8.05 17.33 -9.18
N LYS A 297 9.09 17.98 -9.64
CA LYS A 297 9.38 19.40 -9.38
C LYS A 297 8.44 20.26 -10.23
N GLN A 298 7.71 21.16 -9.59
CA GLN A 298 6.85 22.12 -10.31
C GLN A 298 7.72 23.09 -11.11
N LEU A 299 7.35 23.32 -12.36
CA LEU A 299 8.03 24.24 -13.25
C LEU A 299 7.23 25.54 -13.40
N ASN A 300 7.91 26.60 -13.78
CA ASN A 300 7.24 27.85 -14.16
C ASN A 300 6.47 27.61 -15.47
N SER A 301 5.25 28.10 -15.57
CA SER A 301 4.40 27.98 -16.76
C SER A 301 5.02 28.51 -18.06
N ILE A 302 6.00 29.40 -17.98
CA ILE A 302 6.78 29.89 -19.12
C ILE A 302 7.55 28.75 -19.84
N SER A 303 7.89 27.67 -19.11
CA SER A 303 8.56 26.50 -19.73
C SER A 303 7.66 25.70 -20.67
N GLY A 304 6.34 25.93 -20.66
CA GLY A 304 5.37 25.10 -21.37
C GLY A 304 5.02 23.78 -20.68
N PHE A 305 5.65 23.45 -19.56
CA PHE A 305 5.45 22.22 -18.81
C PHE A 305 5.03 22.52 -17.37
N SER A 306 4.22 21.64 -16.78
CA SER A 306 3.77 21.78 -15.40
C SER A 306 4.79 21.25 -14.39
N SER A 307 5.53 20.22 -14.74
CA SER A 307 6.50 19.59 -13.84
C SER A 307 7.59 18.81 -14.58
N LEU A 308 8.69 18.56 -13.87
CA LEU A 308 9.80 17.70 -14.30
C LEU A 308 10.07 16.64 -13.23
N LEU A 309 10.14 15.37 -13.61
CA LEU A 309 10.58 14.31 -12.71
C LEU A 309 12.09 14.44 -12.46
N THR A 310 12.50 14.50 -11.20
CA THR A 310 13.91 14.70 -10.84
C THR A 310 14.24 14.07 -9.50
N ASN A 311 15.53 13.87 -9.25
CA ASN A 311 16.06 13.36 -7.98
C ASN A 311 16.33 14.51 -7.03
N VAL A 312 15.36 14.85 -6.18
CA VAL A 312 15.46 15.98 -5.26
C VAL A 312 14.84 15.62 -3.91
N GLY A 313 15.39 16.21 -2.88
CA GLY A 313 14.86 16.04 -1.54
C GLY A 313 15.43 14.85 -0.78
N GLN A 314 15.10 14.86 0.51
CA GLN A 314 15.49 13.82 1.45
C GLN A 314 14.37 13.60 2.44
N MET A 315 14.15 12.34 2.80
CA MET A 315 13.15 11.92 3.77
C MET A 315 13.74 10.91 4.74
N ARG A 316 13.30 10.93 5.99
CA ARG A 316 13.73 9.98 7.01
C ARG A 316 12.55 9.28 7.65
N ASN A 317 12.69 7.98 7.81
CA ASN A 317 11.86 7.15 8.66
C ASN A 317 12.70 6.63 9.83
N THR A 318 12.21 6.79 11.05
CA THR A 318 12.86 6.27 12.26
C THR A 318 11.80 5.54 13.06
N GLY A 319 12.12 4.34 13.52
CA GLY A 319 11.14 3.52 14.22
C GLY A 319 11.72 2.49 15.15
N VAL A 320 10.82 1.85 15.87
CA VAL A 320 11.07 0.71 16.75
C VAL A 320 10.09 -0.39 16.41
N GLU A 321 10.57 -1.61 16.31
CA GLU A 321 9.78 -2.82 16.08
C GLU A 321 10.03 -3.79 17.23
N LEU A 322 8.93 -4.35 17.76
CA LEU A 322 8.94 -5.36 18.79
C LEU A 322 8.19 -6.59 18.32
N GLU A 323 8.81 -7.74 18.39
CA GLU A 323 8.16 -9.04 18.20
C GLU A 323 8.33 -9.89 19.47
N VAL A 324 7.24 -10.47 19.95
CA VAL A 324 7.23 -11.39 21.09
C VAL A 324 6.51 -12.67 20.68
N ARG A 325 7.20 -13.79 20.80
CA ARG A 325 6.61 -15.13 20.63
C ARG A 325 6.77 -15.90 21.94
N SER A 326 5.68 -16.44 22.46
CA SER A 326 5.66 -17.11 23.74
C SER A 326 4.89 -18.43 23.69
N ASN A 327 5.50 -19.47 24.25
CA ASN A 327 4.84 -20.70 24.63
C ASN A 327 4.39 -20.58 26.09
N ASN A 328 3.19 -20.01 26.31
CA ASN A 328 2.71 -19.67 27.63
C ASN A 328 2.51 -20.91 28.52
N ILE A 329 1.80 -21.90 27.95
CA ILE A 329 1.53 -23.16 28.62
C ILE A 329 1.73 -24.30 27.62
N LYS A 330 2.38 -25.36 28.04
CA LYS A 330 2.52 -26.61 27.29
C LYS A 330 2.46 -27.78 28.23
N THR A 331 1.31 -28.47 28.20
CA THR A 331 1.08 -29.73 28.92
C THR A 331 0.77 -30.85 27.93
N LYS A 332 0.46 -32.04 28.42
CA LYS A 332 0.07 -33.18 27.56
C LYS A 332 -1.21 -32.90 26.77
N ASP A 333 -2.19 -32.26 27.39
CA ASP A 333 -3.54 -32.07 26.82
C ASP A 333 -3.83 -30.64 26.43
N PHE A 334 -3.03 -29.66 26.87
CA PHE A 334 -3.25 -28.25 26.61
C PHE A 334 -1.99 -27.52 26.20
N SER A 335 -2.08 -26.73 25.12
CA SER A 335 -1.03 -25.77 24.75
C SER A 335 -1.62 -24.40 24.43
N TRP A 336 -0.95 -23.37 24.87
CA TRP A 336 -1.26 -21.98 24.56
C TRP A 336 -0.01 -21.26 24.11
N THR A 337 -0.07 -20.70 22.88
CA THR A 337 0.99 -19.88 22.30
C THR A 337 0.46 -18.50 21.96
N THR A 338 1.32 -17.50 22.11
CA THR A 338 1.04 -16.10 21.76
C THR A 338 2.11 -15.59 20.82
N ALA A 339 1.71 -14.85 19.78
CA ALA A 339 2.58 -14.01 18.99
C ALA A 339 2.04 -12.57 19.03
N PHE A 340 2.90 -11.63 19.38
CA PHE A 340 2.60 -10.20 19.43
C PHE A 340 3.66 -9.45 18.63
N ASN A 341 3.25 -8.49 17.82
CA ASN A 341 4.15 -7.56 17.17
C ASN A 341 3.63 -6.13 17.28
N LEU A 342 4.55 -5.19 17.34
CA LEU A 342 4.29 -3.75 17.38
C LEU A 342 5.35 -3.06 16.54
N SER A 343 4.92 -2.16 15.67
CA SER A 343 5.79 -1.25 14.94
C SER A 343 5.38 0.20 15.24
N HIS A 344 6.36 1.02 15.57
CA HIS A 344 6.22 2.47 15.67
C HIS A 344 7.14 3.12 14.64
N ASN A 345 6.59 3.97 13.78
CA ASN A 345 7.34 4.69 12.75
C ASN A 345 7.05 6.20 12.79
N LYS A 346 8.10 7.00 12.62
CA LYS A 346 8.02 8.45 12.45
C LYS A 346 8.67 8.84 11.14
N ASN A 347 7.87 9.42 10.24
CA ASN A 347 8.32 9.96 8.97
C ASN A 347 8.61 11.46 9.08
N LYS A 348 9.63 11.95 8.35
CA LYS A 348 9.97 13.37 8.29
C LYS A 348 10.65 13.70 6.96
N ILE A 349 10.17 14.73 6.27
CA ILE A 349 10.90 15.38 5.17
C ILE A 349 12.05 16.18 5.76
N LEU A 350 13.27 15.90 5.31
CA LEU A 350 14.47 16.60 5.77
C LEU A 350 14.84 17.76 4.87
N LYS A 351 14.66 17.57 3.54
CA LYS A 351 15.00 18.55 2.52
C LYS A 351 14.09 18.36 1.31
N LEU A 352 13.65 19.44 0.70
CA LEU A 352 13.03 19.52 -0.60
C LEU A 352 13.98 20.18 -1.61
N ALA A 353 13.54 20.33 -2.88
CA ALA A 353 14.33 20.94 -3.94
C ALA A 353 14.58 22.45 -3.71
N ASP A 354 13.91 23.29 -4.48
CA ASP A 354 14.15 24.73 -4.52
C ASP A 354 13.22 25.50 -3.56
N LEU A 355 12.11 24.88 -3.18
CA LEU A 355 11.11 25.48 -2.30
C LEU A 355 11.06 24.71 -0.98
N PRO A 356 10.96 25.39 0.18
CA PRO A 356 10.87 24.75 1.48
C PRO A 356 9.55 24.00 1.68
N TRP A 357 8.56 24.24 0.83
CA TRP A 357 7.29 23.55 0.80
C TRP A 357 6.54 23.77 -0.53
N PHE A 358 5.64 22.84 -0.85
CA PHE A 358 4.67 22.96 -1.94
C PHE A 358 3.43 22.10 -1.66
N VAL A 359 2.33 22.36 -2.36
CA VAL A 359 1.07 21.62 -2.24
C VAL A 359 0.98 20.60 -3.37
N ASP A 360 0.61 19.37 -3.01
CA ASP A 360 0.39 18.25 -3.90
C ASP A 360 -1.01 17.65 -3.61
N GLY A 361 -2.01 18.09 -4.38
CA GLY A 361 -3.40 17.72 -4.15
C GLY A 361 -3.93 18.22 -2.81
N ARG A 362 -4.24 17.31 -1.88
CA ARG A 362 -4.68 17.62 -0.51
C ARG A 362 -3.54 17.55 0.51
N TYR A 363 -2.31 17.36 0.08
CA TYR A 363 -1.16 17.20 0.95
C TYR A 363 -0.20 18.38 0.80
N VAL A 364 0.53 18.68 1.85
CA VAL A 364 1.68 19.58 1.80
C VAL A 364 2.96 18.79 1.93
N ARG A 365 3.89 19.03 1.02
CA ARG A 365 5.28 18.62 1.14
C ARG A 365 6.03 19.78 1.76
N LYS A 366 6.41 19.64 3.03
CA LYS A 366 7.07 20.71 3.79
C LYS A 366 8.19 20.12 4.64
N GLU A 367 9.35 20.78 4.62
CA GLU A 367 10.47 20.39 5.46
C GLU A 367 10.08 20.40 6.94
N GLY A 368 10.49 19.36 7.65
CA GLY A 368 10.16 19.18 9.05
C GLY A 368 8.85 18.42 9.33
N TYR A 369 7.99 18.24 8.33
CA TYR A 369 6.70 17.54 8.42
C TYR A 369 6.76 16.12 7.86
N PRO A 370 5.82 15.23 8.23
CA PRO A 370 5.62 13.97 7.56
C PRO A 370 5.27 14.15 6.08
N PHE A 371 5.64 13.16 5.25
CA PHE A 371 5.43 13.24 3.80
C PHE A 371 3.94 13.34 3.42
N ASN A 372 3.05 12.66 4.13
CA ASN A 372 1.63 12.60 3.82
C ASN A 372 0.77 13.51 4.72
N THR A 373 1.27 14.71 5.04
CA THR A 373 0.55 15.68 5.87
C THR A 373 -0.58 16.32 5.07
N ILE A 374 -1.82 16.19 5.56
CA ILE A 374 -3.02 16.83 4.97
C ILE A 374 -2.91 18.34 5.12
N TYR A 375 -3.24 19.08 4.05
CA TYR A 375 -3.19 20.53 3.96
C TYR A 375 -4.55 21.09 3.55
N LEU A 376 -5.33 21.49 4.54
CA LEU A 376 -6.70 21.95 4.34
C LEU A 376 -7.04 23.08 5.30
N ARG A 377 -8.20 23.72 5.08
CA ARG A 377 -8.80 24.68 6.02
C ARG A 377 -9.22 23.96 7.29
N GLU A 378 -9.05 24.64 8.42
CA GLU A 378 -9.44 24.11 9.72
C GLU A 378 -10.86 24.52 10.06
N TYR A 379 -11.74 23.54 10.23
CA TYR A 379 -13.12 23.73 10.64
C TYR A 379 -13.20 24.09 12.13
N ALA A 380 -13.94 25.12 12.48
CA ALA A 380 -14.07 25.67 13.83
C ALA A 380 -15.45 25.42 14.47
N GLY A 381 -16.29 24.57 13.84
CA GLY A 381 -17.63 24.25 14.34
C GLY A 381 -18.74 25.05 13.66
N VAL A 382 -19.81 25.29 14.41
CA VAL A 382 -21.02 26.00 13.96
C VAL A 382 -21.25 27.20 14.87
N ASP A 383 -21.65 28.29 14.27
CA ASP A 383 -22.11 29.49 15.01
C ASP A 383 -23.46 29.17 15.68
N PRO A 384 -23.56 29.18 17.01
CA PRO A 384 -24.81 28.86 17.72
C PRO A 384 -25.97 29.80 17.41
N GLU A 385 -25.70 31.07 17.06
CA GLU A 385 -26.73 32.05 16.80
C GLU A 385 -27.28 31.98 15.37
N THR A 386 -26.40 31.68 14.40
CA THR A 386 -26.78 31.75 12.98
C THR A 386 -26.81 30.38 12.30
N GLY A 387 -26.25 29.34 12.91
CA GLY A 387 -26.09 28.02 12.32
C GLY A 387 -25.09 27.94 11.16
N SER A 388 -24.30 29.00 10.97
CA SER A 388 -23.31 29.05 9.89
C SER A 388 -22.08 28.20 10.23
N ALA A 389 -21.49 27.57 9.23
CA ALA A 389 -20.19 26.91 9.37
C ALA A 389 -19.10 27.93 9.72
N LEU A 390 -18.25 27.61 10.66
CA LEU A 390 -17.12 28.43 11.08
C LEU A 390 -15.82 27.78 10.70
N TYR A 391 -14.84 28.59 10.32
CA TYR A 391 -13.48 28.19 10.00
C TYR A 391 -12.51 29.06 10.79
N TYR A 392 -11.34 28.54 11.12
CA TYR A 392 -10.26 29.38 11.62
C TYR A 392 -9.59 30.09 10.44
N ASP A 393 -9.34 31.40 10.58
CA ASP A 393 -8.70 32.22 9.55
C ASP A 393 -7.26 31.76 9.27
N ASN A 394 -6.56 31.29 10.30
CA ASN A 394 -5.19 30.76 10.25
C ASN A 394 -4.23 31.71 9.50
N GLN A 395 -4.41 33.01 9.63
CA GLN A 395 -3.44 34.00 9.19
C GLN A 395 -2.20 33.90 10.11
N GLN A 396 -1.03 34.20 9.58
CA GLN A 396 0.18 34.24 10.41
C GLN A 396 0.38 35.64 10.98
N ASP A 397 0.63 35.72 12.28
CA ASP A 397 1.07 36.93 12.96
C ASP A 397 2.54 37.24 12.64
N GLU A 398 3.05 38.37 13.15
CA GLU A 398 4.44 38.81 12.97
C GLU A 398 5.48 37.77 13.50
N ASN A 399 5.07 36.89 14.41
CA ASN A 399 5.89 35.83 14.98
C ASN A 399 5.75 34.50 14.25
N GLY A 400 4.91 34.44 13.19
CA GLY A 400 4.65 33.23 12.42
C GLY A 400 3.65 32.26 13.07
N ASN A 401 2.95 32.66 14.17
CA ASN A 401 1.91 31.85 14.78
C ASN A 401 0.59 32.02 14.01
N TYR A 402 -0.21 30.94 13.95
CA TYR A 402 -1.52 31.02 13.33
C TYR A 402 -2.52 31.71 14.25
N THR A 403 -3.22 32.73 13.72
CA THR A 403 -4.39 33.30 14.35
C THR A 403 -5.54 32.28 14.35
N LYS A 404 -6.43 32.39 15.33
CA LYS A 404 -7.57 31.48 15.49
C LYS A 404 -8.88 32.23 15.54
N ASN A 405 -8.98 33.35 14.77
CA ASN A 405 -10.23 34.06 14.62
C ASN A 405 -11.21 33.20 13.80
N LYS A 406 -12.47 33.19 14.23
CA LYS A 406 -13.51 32.43 13.54
C LYS A 406 -14.13 33.28 12.44
N VAL A 407 -14.17 32.72 11.23
CA VAL A 407 -14.77 33.35 10.04
C VAL A 407 -15.85 32.45 9.46
N THR A 408 -16.90 33.01 8.89
CA THR A 408 -17.96 32.27 8.22
C THR A 408 -17.72 32.09 6.72
N ASP A 409 -16.84 32.92 6.14
CA ASP A 409 -16.43 32.78 4.75
C ASP A 409 -15.17 31.92 4.65
N PRO A 410 -15.25 30.71 4.07
CA PRO A 410 -14.09 29.86 3.91
C PRO A 410 -13.00 30.45 3.00
N GLY A 411 -13.33 31.47 2.17
CA GLY A 411 -12.35 32.21 1.38
C GLY A 411 -11.38 33.04 2.23
N GLN A 412 -11.77 33.39 3.46
CA GLN A 412 -10.91 34.11 4.43
C GLN A 412 -10.06 33.17 5.29
N ALA A 413 -10.31 31.86 5.21
CA ALA A 413 -9.56 30.86 5.95
C ALA A 413 -8.40 30.31 5.14
N SER A 414 -7.18 30.38 5.68
CA SER A 414 -5.99 29.82 5.06
C SER A 414 -5.85 28.32 5.38
N PRO A 415 -5.50 27.46 4.39
CA PRO A 415 -5.13 26.08 4.65
C PRO A 415 -3.85 26.00 5.49
N ILE A 416 -3.77 25.00 6.35
CA ILE A 416 -2.59 24.72 7.18
C ILE A 416 -2.25 23.22 7.18
N PRO A 417 -1.01 22.84 7.51
CA PRO A 417 -0.66 21.45 7.79
C PRO A 417 -1.45 20.93 9.00
N LEU A 418 -2.22 19.87 8.83
CA LEU A 418 -3.13 19.33 9.86
C LEU A 418 -2.62 17.99 10.39
N LYS A 419 -3.04 16.89 9.80
CA LYS A 419 -2.82 15.53 10.26
C LYS A 419 -2.05 14.70 9.23
N ASP A 420 -1.29 13.72 9.69
CA ASP A 420 -0.67 12.71 8.82
C ASP A 420 -1.66 11.56 8.60
N ILE A 421 -1.75 11.07 7.36
CA ILE A 421 -2.56 9.89 7.05
C ILE A 421 -1.89 8.59 7.50
N THR A 422 -0.58 8.61 7.74
CA THR A 422 0.20 7.41 8.07
C THR A 422 0.03 7.06 9.55
N PRO A 423 -0.41 5.84 9.90
CA PRO A 423 -0.43 5.40 11.28
C PRO A 423 0.96 5.45 11.91
N THR A 424 1.02 5.89 13.16
CA THR A 424 2.28 5.92 13.93
C THR A 424 2.58 4.62 14.64
N ILE A 425 1.54 3.86 15.01
CA ILE A 425 1.64 2.56 15.67
C ILE A 425 0.76 1.56 14.93
N SER A 426 1.30 0.39 14.63
CA SER A 426 0.53 -0.73 14.08
C SER A 426 1.09 -2.07 14.56
N GLY A 427 0.27 -3.11 14.51
CA GLY A 427 0.72 -4.43 14.89
C GLY A 427 -0.38 -5.49 14.89
N GLY A 428 -0.03 -6.63 15.48
CA GLY A 428 -0.91 -7.78 15.58
C GLY A 428 -0.74 -8.54 16.88
N PHE A 429 -1.79 -9.23 17.25
CA PHE A 429 -1.85 -10.08 18.44
C PHE A 429 -2.56 -11.39 18.09
N MET A 430 -1.81 -12.47 18.01
CA MET A 430 -2.29 -13.79 17.68
C MET A 430 -2.17 -14.72 18.88
N ASN A 431 -3.23 -15.50 19.13
CA ASN A 431 -3.22 -16.58 20.12
C ASN A 431 -3.70 -17.88 19.49
N THR A 432 -3.05 -18.96 19.88
CA THR A 432 -3.44 -20.31 19.51
C THR A 432 -3.54 -21.18 20.76
N PHE A 433 -4.67 -21.81 20.92
CA PHE A 433 -4.99 -22.73 22.00
C PHE A 433 -5.27 -24.11 21.42
N ASN A 434 -4.65 -25.12 21.95
CA ASN A 434 -4.99 -26.50 21.62
C ASN A 434 -5.36 -27.21 22.92
N TYR A 435 -6.53 -27.80 22.94
CA TYR A 435 -7.00 -28.59 24.06
C TYR A 435 -7.53 -29.94 23.57
N LYS A 436 -6.75 -30.99 23.81
CA LYS A 436 -7.04 -32.37 23.33
C LYS A 436 -7.30 -32.37 21.80
N PHE A 437 -8.58 -32.44 21.43
CA PHE A 437 -9.02 -32.50 20.03
C PHE A 437 -9.54 -31.17 19.48
N ILE A 438 -9.53 -30.11 20.28
CA ILE A 438 -10.01 -28.77 19.90
C ILE A 438 -8.81 -27.86 19.66
N ASP A 439 -8.80 -27.14 18.57
CA ASP A 439 -7.89 -26.03 18.31
C ASP A 439 -8.66 -24.74 18.09
N LEU A 440 -8.21 -23.67 18.74
CA LEU A 440 -8.72 -22.31 18.57
C LEU A 440 -7.57 -21.37 18.28
N SER A 441 -7.67 -20.62 17.19
CA SER A 441 -6.73 -19.55 16.87
C SER A 441 -7.47 -18.28 16.51
N PHE A 442 -7.00 -17.15 17.04
CA PHE A 442 -7.51 -15.84 16.62
C PHE A 442 -6.35 -14.85 16.41
N ASN A 443 -6.57 -13.92 15.49
CA ASN A 443 -5.64 -12.85 15.17
C ASN A 443 -6.35 -11.50 15.22
N LEU A 444 -5.86 -10.60 16.07
CA LEU A 444 -6.23 -9.20 16.13
C LEU A 444 -5.18 -8.36 15.41
N SER A 445 -5.59 -7.46 14.53
CA SER A 445 -4.75 -6.36 14.02
C SER A 445 -5.17 -5.07 14.69
N TYR A 446 -4.22 -4.16 14.85
CA TYR A 446 -4.49 -2.82 15.38
C TYR A 446 -3.63 -1.77 14.67
N SER A 447 -4.16 -0.55 14.60
CA SER A 447 -3.48 0.59 14.00
C SER A 447 -3.96 1.88 14.66
N PHE A 448 -3.04 2.78 15.03
CA PHE A 448 -3.31 4.00 15.74
C PHE A 448 -2.49 5.18 15.21
N GLY A 449 -3.07 6.39 15.34
CA GLY A 449 -2.43 7.66 15.02
C GLY A 449 -2.46 8.02 13.54
N GLY A 450 -3.19 7.28 12.71
CA GLY A 450 -3.44 7.60 11.31
C GLY A 450 -4.74 8.37 11.12
N TYR A 451 -4.82 9.10 10.01
CA TYR A 451 -6.02 9.84 9.61
C TYR A 451 -6.33 9.59 8.13
N SER A 452 -7.58 9.83 7.75
CA SER A 452 -7.99 9.85 6.34
C SER A 452 -8.97 10.98 6.08
N TYR A 453 -9.04 11.41 4.83
CA TYR A 453 -10.02 12.37 4.36
C TYR A 453 -11.22 11.61 3.78
N ASP A 454 -12.39 11.76 4.39
CA ASP A 454 -13.63 11.14 3.95
C ASP A 454 -14.32 11.97 2.86
N ASN A 455 -14.06 11.61 1.60
CA ASN A 455 -14.68 12.27 0.46
C ASN A 455 -16.18 11.93 0.31
N ALA A 456 -16.64 10.81 0.90
CA ALA A 456 -18.07 10.50 0.93
C ALA A 456 -18.82 11.42 1.90
N SER A 457 -18.27 11.69 3.09
CA SER A 457 -18.86 12.65 4.02
C SER A 457 -18.89 14.06 3.43
N TYR A 458 -17.83 14.47 2.74
CA TYR A 458 -17.78 15.74 2.01
C TYR A 458 -18.96 15.93 1.03
N ILE A 459 -19.38 14.84 0.35
CA ILE A 459 -20.50 14.86 -0.60
C ILE A 459 -21.85 14.71 0.10
N LEU A 460 -21.94 13.85 1.11
CA LEU A 460 -23.20 13.49 1.77
C LEU A 460 -23.58 14.43 2.92
N GLN A 461 -22.62 15.20 3.45
CA GLN A 461 -22.80 16.18 4.53
C GLN A 461 -22.51 17.60 4.04
N ASP A 462 -23.04 17.95 2.88
CA ASP A 462 -22.77 19.20 2.18
C ASP A 462 -23.70 20.37 2.60
N ASP A 463 -24.49 20.19 3.67
CA ASP A 463 -25.37 21.18 4.28
C ASP A 463 -26.33 21.85 3.28
N GLY A 464 -26.74 21.10 2.24
CA GLY A 464 -27.68 21.56 1.21
C GLY A 464 -27.05 22.12 -0.06
N TYR A 465 -25.73 22.03 -0.23
CA TYR A 465 -25.05 22.47 -1.46
C TYR A 465 -25.57 21.72 -2.70
N SER A 466 -25.56 20.41 -2.68
CA SER A 466 -26.17 19.58 -3.73
C SER A 466 -27.61 19.26 -3.38
N VAL A 467 -28.51 19.77 -4.18
CA VAL A 467 -29.97 19.58 -3.96
C VAL A 467 -30.47 18.24 -4.47
N ILE A 468 -29.69 17.55 -5.30
CA ILE A 468 -30.07 16.30 -5.95
C ILE A 468 -29.44 15.07 -5.24
N SER A 469 -28.47 15.25 -4.34
CA SER A 469 -27.79 14.15 -3.66
C SER A 469 -28.50 13.73 -2.36
N ASN A 470 -28.54 12.42 -2.07
CA ASN A 470 -28.96 11.94 -0.76
C ASN A 470 -27.99 12.44 0.30
N LYS A 471 -28.50 12.64 1.50
CA LYS A 471 -27.71 13.11 2.63
C LYS A 471 -27.50 11.99 3.64
N SER A 472 -26.38 12.05 4.34
CA SER A 472 -26.11 11.19 5.49
C SER A 472 -27.11 11.47 6.62
N THR A 473 -27.36 10.47 7.46
CA THR A 473 -28.16 10.61 8.69
C THR A 473 -27.57 11.62 9.67
N GLU A 474 -26.24 11.88 9.58
CA GLU A 474 -25.55 12.90 10.36
C GLU A 474 -26.17 14.31 10.17
N GLN A 475 -26.72 14.60 8.99
CA GLN A 475 -27.44 15.85 8.72
C GLN A 475 -28.70 16.06 9.59
N ARG A 476 -29.17 15.01 10.30
CA ARG A 476 -30.27 15.15 11.27
C ARG A 476 -29.84 15.91 12.52
N ARG A 477 -28.55 15.93 12.87
CA ARG A 477 -27.95 16.67 13.99
C ARG A 477 -27.72 18.16 13.68
N ARG A 478 -28.10 18.60 12.47
CA ARG A 478 -27.88 19.98 12.03
C ARG A 478 -28.48 21.00 12.97
N TRP A 479 -27.86 22.15 13.02
CA TRP A 479 -28.39 23.34 13.69
C TRP A 479 -29.81 23.70 13.15
N GLN A 480 -30.78 23.98 14.02
CA GLN A 480 -32.17 24.24 13.67
C GLN A 480 -32.66 25.57 14.20
N LYS A 481 -32.15 26.05 15.35
CA LYS A 481 -32.58 27.31 15.99
C LYS A 481 -31.43 27.95 16.77
N PRO A 482 -31.50 29.30 17.01
CA PRO A 482 -30.53 30.00 17.85
C PRO A 482 -30.34 29.32 19.21
N GLY A 483 -29.08 29.16 19.64
CA GLY A 483 -28.70 28.49 20.86
C GLY A 483 -28.41 26.99 20.70
N ASP A 484 -28.67 26.36 19.54
CA ASP A 484 -28.31 24.95 19.31
C ASP A 484 -26.80 24.79 19.26
N ILE A 485 -26.29 23.83 20.04
CA ILE A 485 -24.86 23.45 20.05
C ILE A 485 -24.72 22.18 19.23
N THR A 486 -24.10 22.27 18.09
CA THR A 486 -23.86 21.14 17.16
C THR A 486 -22.63 21.40 16.31
N ASP A 487 -22.06 20.32 15.76
CA ASP A 487 -20.95 20.35 14.80
C ASP A 487 -21.41 20.33 13.33
N VAL A 488 -22.74 20.24 13.10
CA VAL A 488 -23.34 20.18 11.77
C VAL A 488 -24.09 21.48 11.47
N PRO A 489 -23.69 22.26 10.45
CA PRO A 489 -24.30 23.53 10.11
C PRO A 489 -25.78 23.42 9.72
N ARG A 490 -26.45 24.55 9.68
CA ARG A 490 -27.80 24.65 9.14
C ARG A 490 -27.86 24.17 7.70
N PHE A 491 -28.95 23.52 7.34
CA PHE A 491 -29.21 23.09 5.97
C PHE A 491 -29.83 24.24 5.15
N VAL A 492 -29.14 24.69 4.12
CA VAL A 492 -29.58 25.75 3.22
C VAL A 492 -29.56 25.25 1.78
N TYR A 493 -30.71 25.30 1.11
CA TYR A 493 -30.82 24.87 -0.28
C TYR A 493 -29.88 25.66 -1.19
N GLY A 494 -29.04 24.98 -1.95
CA GLY A 494 -28.05 25.60 -2.84
C GLY A 494 -26.91 26.32 -2.10
N ASN A 495 -26.61 25.93 -0.87
CA ASN A 495 -25.62 26.57 -0.01
C ASN A 495 -24.20 26.50 -0.63
N LYS A 496 -23.72 27.65 -1.14
CA LYS A 496 -22.37 27.77 -1.70
C LYS A 496 -21.29 28.11 -0.66
N LYS A 497 -21.68 28.42 0.58
CA LYS A 497 -20.80 28.83 1.68
C LYS A 497 -20.87 27.85 2.87
N GLY A 498 -21.49 26.70 2.69
CA GLY A 498 -21.69 25.71 3.75
C GLY A 498 -20.50 24.80 3.99
N GLY A 499 -20.77 23.74 4.72
CA GLY A 499 -19.76 22.78 5.15
C GLY A 499 -19.11 21.92 4.06
N ASN A 500 -19.51 22.08 2.80
CA ASN A 500 -18.92 21.34 1.68
C ASN A 500 -17.58 21.93 1.17
N TYR A 501 -16.95 22.79 1.93
CA TYR A 501 -15.58 23.17 1.63
C TYR A 501 -14.59 22.10 2.10
N ASN A 502 -13.56 21.85 1.32
CA ASN A 502 -12.45 21.01 1.72
C ASN A 502 -11.83 21.52 3.03
N SER A 503 -12.12 20.84 4.12
CA SER A 503 -11.71 21.25 5.47
C SER A 503 -11.47 20.05 6.37
N SER A 504 -10.97 20.31 7.57
CA SER A 504 -10.76 19.29 8.60
C SER A 504 -12.02 18.60 9.09
N ARG A 505 -13.23 19.09 8.74
CA ARG A 505 -14.50 18.45 9.06
C ARG A 505 -14.60 17.04 8.47
N ALA A 506 -13.97 16.80 7.31
CA ALA A 506 -13.94 15.50 6.65
C ALA A 506 -12.69 14.67 7.01
N ILE A 507 -11.88 15.09 7.98
CA ILE A 507 -10.71 14.34 8.45
C ILE A 507 -11.12 13.53 9.67
N HIS A 508 -10.97 12.22 9.59
CA HIS A 508 -11.31 11.28 10.68
C HIS A 508 -10.13 10.39 11.02
N SER A 509 -10.06 9.98 12.30
CA SER A 509 -9.07 9.00 12.76
C SER A 509 -9.35 7.64 12.14
N THR A 510 -8.27 6.94 11.75
CA THR A 510 -8.30 5.54 11.31
C THR A 510 -7.93 4.57 12.42
N ASP A 511 -7.92 5.02 13.68
CA ASP A 511 -7.61 4.19 14.83
C ASP A 511 -8.60 3.02 14.94
N HIS A 512 -8.07 1.81 15.01
CA HIS A 512 -8.92 0.62 15.09
C HIS A 512 -8.21 -0.61 15.68
N ILE A 513 -9.03 -1.54 16.13
CA ILE A 513 -8.67 -2.92 16.42
C ILE A 513 -9.64 -3.82 15.63
N ARG A 514 -9.11 -4.85 14.96
CA ARG A 514 -9.92 -5.76 14.13
C ARG A 514 -9.62 -7.23 14.45
N LEU A 515 -10.67 -8.02 14.62
CA LEU A 515 -10.57 -9.48 14.61
C LEU A 515 -10.44 -9.95 13.15
N LYS A 516 -9.19 -10.06 12.70
CA LYS A 516 -8.82 -10.42 11.31
C LYS A 516 -9.18 -11.83 10.96
N SER A 517 -8.91 -12.76 11.88
CA SER A 517 -9.26 -14.16 11.69
C SER A 517 -9.58 -14.85 13.00
N LEU A 518 -10.50 -15.79 12.93
CA LEU A 518 -10.85 -16.73 13.98
C LEU A 518 -10.97 -18.12 13.34
N ILE A 519 -10.24 -19.09 13.87
CA ILE A 519 -10.30 -20.49 13.42
C ILE A 519 -10.63 -21.35 14.63
N LEU A 520 -11.67 -22.15 14.52
CA LEU A 520 -12.04 -23.17 15.50
C LEU A 520 -12.04 -24.52 14.81
N GLY A 521 -11.17 -25.42 15.23
CA GLY A 521 -11.01 -26.74 14.65
C GLY A 521 -11.33 -27.86 15.64
N LEU A 522 -11.86 -28.94 15.10
CA LEU A 522 -12.12 -30.20 15.80
C LEU A 522 -11.37 -31.33 15.09
N ASN A 523 -10.38 -31.90 15.74
CA ASN A 523 -9.57 -33.00 15.24
C ASN A 523 -10.16 -34.33 15.70
N ALA A 524 -10.43 -35.24 14.80
CA ALA A 524 -10.98 -36.54 15.17
C ALA A 524 -9.96 -37.37 16.00
N PRO A 525 -10.39 -38.06 17.07
CA PRO A 525 -9.50 -38.92 17.83
C PRO A 525 -8.87 -40.03 16.98
N LYS A 526 -7.56 -40.25 17.13
CA LYS A 526 -6.81 -41.23 16.33
C LYS A 526 -7.42 -42.64 16.39
N ALA A 527 -8.00 -43.04 17.53
CA ALA A 527 -8.62 -44.35 17.68
C ALA A 527 -9.85 -44.58 16.76
N TRP A 528 -10.55 -43.52 16.37
CA TRP A 528 -11.66 -43.60 15.40
C TRP A 528 -11.13 -43.71 13.97
N LEU A 529 -10.08 -42.96 13.67
CA LEU A 529 -9.49 -42.85 12.33
C LEU A 529 -8.76 -44.13 11.90
N GLN A 530 -8.09 -44.79 12.81
CA GLN A 530 -7.39 -46.06 12.54
C GLN A 530 -8.32 -47.14 12.01
N LYS A 531 -9.57 -47.18 12.49
CA LYS A 531 -10.59 -48.15 12.01
C LYS A 531 -11.03 -47.86 10.57
N LEU A 532 -10.86 -46.63 10.10
CA LEU A 532 -11.29 -46.16 8.78
C LEU A 532 -10.12 -46.02 7.77
N GLY A 533 -8.89 -46.36 8.17
CA GLY A 533 -7.71 -46.19 7.33
C GLY A 533 -7.35 -44.71 7.05
N ILE A 534 -7.85 -43.77 7.89
CA ILE A 534 -7.63 -42.34 7.72
C ILE A 534 -6.50 -41.90 8.68
N GLY A 535 -5.50 -41.23 8.17
CA GLY A 535 -4.36 -40.74 8.97
C GLY A 535 -4.71 -39.54 9.85
N ASN A 536 -5.50 -38.60 9.35
CA ASN A 536 -6.02 -37.44 10.10
C ASN A 536 -7.37 -36.97 9.52
N ALA A 537 -8.26 -36.50 10.38
CA ALA A 537 -9.51 -35.84 9.97
C ALA A 537 -9.75 -34.64 10.89
N ARG A 538 -10.00 -33.47 10.29
CA ARG A 538 -10.28 -32.24 10.99
C ARG A 538 -11.43 -31.49 10.32
N ILE A 539 -12.42 -31.09 11.12
CA ILE A 539 -13.48 -30.17 10.71
C ILE A 539 -13.15 -28.82 11.32
N TYR A 540 -13.28 -27.75 10.56
CA TYR A 540 -13.01 -26.43 11.10
C TYR A 540 -13.98 -25.38 10.59
N PHE A 541 -14.20 -24.36 11.41
CA PHE A 541 -14.79 -23.08 11.07
C PHE A 541 -13.67 -22.05 10.94
N SER A 542 -13.74 -21.23 9.90
CA SER A 542 -12.85 -20.09 9.70
C SER A 542 -13.67 -18.84 9.40
N GLY A 543 -13.43 -17.79 10.16
CA GLY A 543 -14.03 -16.48 9.92
C GLY A 543 -12.98 -15.41 9.72
N THR A 544 -13.19 -14.48 8.76
CA THR A 544 -12.30 -13.34 8.51
C THR A 544 -13.05 -12.02 8.61
N ASN A 545 -12.36 -10.98 9.10
CA ASN A 545 -12.87 -9.61 9.29
C ASN A 545 -14.17 -9.58 10.13
N LEU A 546 -14.26 -10.42 11.17
CA LEU A 546 -15.52 -10.65 11.91
C LEU A 546 -15.99 -9.44 12.70
N LEU A 547 -15.07 -8.76 13.39
CA LEU A 547 -15.35 -7.63 14.26
C LEU A 547 -14.32 -6.52 14.02
N THR A 548 -14.77 -5.28 14.02
CA THR A 548 -13.92 -4.08 13.94
C THR A 548 -14.40 -3.08 14.98
N TRP A 549 -13.50 -2.60 15.79
CA TRP A 549 -13.69 -1.48 16.72
C TRP A 549 -12.85 -0.34 16.16
N ALA A 550 -13.51 0.74 15.72
CA ALA A 550 -12.87 1.88 15.09
C ALA A 550 -13.32 3.19 15.75
N ALA A 551 -12.44 4.20 15.72
CA ALA A 551 -12.75 5.54 16.18
C ALA A 551 -13.78 6.24 15.28
N TYR A 552 -13.82 5.84 13.99
CA TYR A 552 -14.80 6.28 13.00
C TYR A 552 -15.27 5.06 12.20
N ASP A 553 -16.56 4.86 12.08
CA ASP A 553 -17.19 3.63 11.57
C ASP A 553 -17.94 3.78 10.23
N GLN A 554 -17.88 4.97 9.60
CA GLN A 554 -18.60 5.25 8.35
C GLN A 554 -17.92 4.65 7.12
N TYR A 555 -16.65 4.24 7.23
CA TYR A 555 -15.90 3.51 6.22
C TYR A 555 -14.92 2.53 6.88
N ASP A 556 -14.30 1.66 6.09
CA ASP A 556 -13.30 0.72 6.61
C ASP A 556 -12.03 1.46 7.07
N PRO A 557 -11.62 1.35 8.35
CA PRO A 557 -10.48 2.10 8.89
C PRO A 557 -9.12 1.67 8.33
N GLU A 558 -9.02 0.52 7.63
CA GLU A 558 -7.79 0.12 6.94
C GLU A 558 -7.59 0.84 5.60
N MET A 559 -8.61 1.55 5.12
CA MET A 559 -8.46 2.47 4.01
C MET A 559 -7.74 3.73 4.47
N SER A 560 -6.74 4.17 3.72
CA SER A 560 -5.93 5.34 4.05
C SER A 560 -5.96 6.38 2.93
N GLY A 561 -5.59 7.60 3.25
CA GLY A 561 -5.53 8.71 2.31
C GLY A 561 -6.88 9.37 2.09
N VAL A 562 -7.31 9.48 0.83
CA VAL A 562 -8.64 9.99 0.47
C VAL A 562 -9.57 8.81 0.26
N VAL A 563 -10.49 8.61 1.19
CA VAL A 563 -11.47 7.53 1.13
C VAL A 563 -12.79 8.04 0.54
N GLY A 564 -13.54 7.15 -0.08
CA GLY A 564 -14.80 7.51 -0.75
C GLY A 564 -15.79 6.33 -0.73
N PHE A 565 -16.60 6.22 -1.79
CA PHE A 565 -17.60 5.15 -1.96
C PHE A 565 -16.93 3.84 -2.39
N TYR A 566 -16.18 3.20 -1.50
CA TYR A 566 -15.52 1.91 -1.74
C TYR A 566 -16.31 0.78 -1.11
N THR A 567 -16.27 -0.39 -1.74
CA THR A 567 -16.80 -1.61 -1.14
C THR A 567 -15.88 -2.03 0.03
N PRO A 568 -16.40 -2.13 1.26
CA PRO A 568 -15.58 -2.56 2.39
C PRO A 568 -15.14 -4.03 2.25
N PRO A 569 -14.03 -4.44 2.90
CA PRO A 569 -13.65 -5.84 2.97
C PRO A 569 -14.78 -6.71 3.54
N LEU A 570 -15.04 -7.83 2.88
CA LEU A 570 -16.12 -8.73 3.25
C LEU A 570 -15.81 -9.46 4.56
N LYS A 571 -16.84 -9.70 5.36
CA LYS A 571 -16.83 -10.73 6.40
C LYS A 571 -17.01 -12.08 5.72
N THR A 572 -16.11 -13.01 5.97
CA THR A 572 -16.17 -14.34 5.36
C THR A 572 -16.33 -15.39 6.44
N TYR A 573 -17.19 -16.35 6.18
CA TYR A 573 -17.40 -17.52 7.01
C TYR A 573 -17.19 -18.76 6.14
N ALA A 574 -16.28 -19.62 6.54
CA ALA A 574 -15.98 -20.86 5.82
C ALA A 574 -16.02 -22.06 6.78
N PHE A 575 -16.54 -23.16 6.30
CA PHE A 575 -16.48 -24.46 6.95
C PHE A 575 -15.65 -25.39 6.08
N GLY A 576 -14.71 -26.08 6.68
CA GLY A 576 -13.81 -26.97 5.94
C GLY A 576 -13.68 -28.32 6.59
N LEU A 577 -13.39 -29.33 5.75
CA LEU A 577 -13.05 -30.69 6.15
C LEU A 577 -11.68 -31.02 5.56
N GLU A 578 -10.74 -31.38 6.41
CA GLU A 578 -9.42 -31.87 6.02
C GLU A 578 -9.33 -33.37 6.31
N LEU A 579 -9.02 -34.16 5.30
CA LEU A 579 -8.77 -35.60 5.42
C LEU A 579 -7.36 -35.90 4.93
N LYS A 580 -6.61 -36.67 5.70
CA LYS A 580 -5.29 -37.18 5.32
C LYS A 580 -5.34 -38.71 5.41
N PHE A 581 -5.10 -39.34 4.30
CA PHE A 581 -5.04 -40.80 4.15
C PHE A 581 -3.63 -41.33 4.36
#